data_457de4f0d7fba2cd47426e24ebcb45dc
#
_entry.id   457de4f0d7fba2cd47426e24ebcb45dc
#
_cell.length_a   1.000
_cell.length_b   1.000
_cell.length_c   1.000
_cell.angle_alpha   90.00
_cell.angle_beta   90.00
_cell.angle_gamma   90.00
#
_symmetry.space_group_name_H-M   'P 1'
#
loop_
_entity.id
_entity.type
_entity.pdbx_description
1 polymer ?
#
loop_
_entity_poly.entity_id
_entity_poly.type
_entity_poly.pdbx_seq_one_letter_code
_entity_poly.pdbx_strand_id
1 'polypeptide(L)'
;MSKKRKYNEAYLSFGFTFIAERKGTQKPQCGKVLANRSMKPTKLKEHLTSVHPENASDSVDLFRAKKARFEKAGTLPKLGFAPTQKPCLEASYKVAYRIAKQKKPHTIGETLVKPCALEMVELVCGLEQRKKIAALPLSNDVIHSRIVDIFSNILKQLMEELAATPFPFNMQLDETTDVSQCSQLLVFVRYMHADAIKEEFLFCEPLLETTKAIDILEIVNSFFAKQSFDWKKNLGTLCTDGAPAMLGNTSGFAALVKKEAPQVIVTHCFLCRHALASKTLPAILKEVLSTGVKVVNFIRARAVNHRVYKRFVKKMGAEYEVLLYHTEVRWLSRGQILKRLIELRAEVSLF
;
A
#
# COMPACT_ATOMS: atom_id res chain seq x y z
N MET A 1 -20.49 40.82 -28.34
CA MET A 1 -19.12 40.51 -27.84
C MET A 1 -18.79 41.39 -26.64
N SER A 2 -18.54 40.84 -25.46
CA SER A 2 -18.19 41.58 -24.24
C SER A 2 -16.80 42.21 -24.43
N LYS A 3 -16.66 43.56 -24.34
CA LYS A 3 -15.37 44.26 -24.40
C LYS A 3 -14.42 43.72 -23.32
N LYS A 4 -13.31 43.06 -23.71
CA LYS A 4 -12.24 42.66 -22.83
C LYS A 4 -11.54 43.94 -22.30
N ARG A 5 -11.63 44.18 -21.00
CA ARG A 5 -10.94 45.31 -20.36
C ARG A 5 -9.49 44.94 -20.10
N LYS A 6 -8.59 45.88 -20.35
CA LYS A 6 -7.16 45.76 -19.95
C LYS A 6 -6.97 46.31 -18.53
N TYR A 7 -5.98 45.77 -17.80
CA TYR A 7 -5.56 46.33 -16.51
C TYR A 7 -5.11 47.79 -16.71
N ASN A 8 -5.50 48.65 -15.76
CA ASN A 8 -5.05 50.03 -15.71
C ASN A 8 -4.31 50.27 -14.40
N GLU A 9 -3.16 50.91 -14.45
CA GLU A 9 -2.34 51.19 -13.25
C GLU A 9 -3.08 52.02 -12.20
N ALA A 10 -4.06 52.84 -12.60
CA ALA A 10 -4.94 53.54 -11.65
C ALA A 10 -5.71 52.56 -10.71
N TYR A 11 -5.82 51.26 -11.03
CA TYR A 11 -6.45 50.29 -10.15
C TYR A 11 -5.61 49.98 -8.89
N LEU A 12 -4.34 50.39 -8.91
CA LEU A 12 -3.48 50.29 -7.73
C LEU A 12 -4.00 51.18 -6.58
N SER A 13 -4.68 52.30 -6.88
CA SER A 13 -5.31 53.16 -5.86
C SER A 13 -6.41 52.47 -5.07
N PHE A 14 -6.95 51.34 -5.60
CA PHE A 14 -7.91 50.44 -4.93
C PHE A 14 -7.24 49.20 -4.37
N GLY A 15 -5.90 49.12 -4.41
CA GLY A 15 -5.09 48.01 -3.91
C GLY A 15 -5.10 46.75 -4.80
N PHE A 16 -5.46 46.88 -6.09
CA PHE A 16 -5.45 45.79 -7.05
C PHE A 16 -4.24 45.82 -7.98
N THR A 17 -3.58 44.66 -8.17
CA THR A 17 -2.43 44.48 -9.05
C THR A 17 -2.77 43.54 -10.21
N PHE A 18 -2.00 43.58 -11.29
CA PHE A 18 -2.15 42.69 -12.43
C PHE A 18 -1.59 41.31 -12.17
N ILE A 19 -2.27 40.23 -12.63
CA ILE A 19 -1.76 38.86 -12.64
C ILE A 19 -1.67 38.38 -14.10
N ALA A 20 -0.45 38.16 -14.56
CA ALA A 20 -0.19 37.75 -15.95
C ALA A 20 -0.79 36.36 -16.28
N GLU A 21 -0.67 35.40 -15.35
CA GLU A 21 -1.09 34.01 -15.55
C GLU A 21 -2.60 33.83 -15.74
N ARG A 22 -3.43 34.67 -15.10
CA ARG A 22 -4.91 34.56 -15.17
C ARG A 22 -5.58 35.70 -15.93
N LYS A 23 -4.83 36.58 -16.56
CA LYS A 23 -5.36 37.78 -17.27
C LYS A 23 -6.38 38.55 -16.44
N GLY A 24 -6.19 38.66 -15.15
CA GLY A 24 -7.08 39.31 -14.19
C GLY A 24 -6.34 40.25 -13.25
N THR A 25 -7.04 40.74 -12.23
CA THR A 25 -6.44 41.55 -11.15
C THR A 25 -6.63 40.84 -9.82
N GLN A 26 -5.65 40.95 -8.96
CA GLN A 26 -5.70 40.41 -7.61
C GLN A 26 -5.42 41.52 -6.59
N LYS A 27 -6.10 41.47 -5.44
CA LYS A 27 -5.78 42.27 -4.28
C LYS A 27 -4.78 41.53 -3.41
N PRO A 28 -3.52 42.04 -3.20
CA PRO A 28 -2.49 41.36 -2.44
C PRO A 28 -2.86 41.07 -0.97
N GLN A 29 -3.73 41.91 -0.39
CA GLN A 29 -4.10 41.82 1.04
C GLN A 29 -5.05 40.64 1.35
N CYS A 30 -5.95 40.29 0.43
CA CYS A 30 -6.96 39.24 0.68
C CYS A 30 -6.97 38.12 -0.37
N GLY A 31 -6.06 38.17 -1.36
CA GLY A 31 -6.01 37.17 -2.43
C GLY A 31 -7.19 37.22 -3.42
N LYS A 32 -8.16 38.15 -3.28
CA LYS A 32 -9.33 38.22 -4.14
C LYS A 32 -8.94 38.47 -5.58
N VAL A 33 -9.33 37.56 -6.46
CA VAL A 33 -9.11 37.65 -7.92
C VAL A 33 -10.38 38.09 -8.59
N LEU A 34 -10.31 39.14 -9.44
CA LEU A 34 -11.40 39.63 -10.25
C LEU A 34 -11.15 39.31 -11.71
N ALA A 35 -12.17 38.72 -12.36
CA ALA A 35 -12.13 38.49 -13.81
C ALA A 35 -12.17 39.80 -14.59
N ASN A 36 -11.67 39.78 -15.82
CA ASN A 36 -11.58 40.94 -16.73
C ASN A 36 -12.88 41.74 -16.86
N ARG A 37 -14.03 41.05 -16.88
CA ARG A 37 -15.38 41.69 -16.95
C ARG A 37 -15.76 42.47 -15.71
N SER A 38 -15.16 42.17 -14.58
CA SER A 38 -15.45 42.77 -13.26
C SER A 38 -14.45 43.88 -12.88
N MET A 39 -13.48 44.20 -13.72
CA MET A 39 -12.53 45.28 -13.52
C MET A 39 -13.16 46.63 -13.80
N LYS A 40 -14.06 47.06 -12.92
CA LYS A 40 -14.68 48.41 -12.96
C LYS A 40 -14.20 49.17 -11.72
N PRO A 41 -13.79 50.47 -11.86
CA PRO A 41 -13.37 51.29 -10.72
C PRO A 41 -14.36 51.28 -9.56
N THR A 42 -15.66 51.34 -9.87
CA THR A 42 -16.73 51.25 -8.89
C THR A 42 -16.71 49.97 -8.07
N LYS A 43 -16.54 48.82 -8.73
CA LYS A 43 -16.47 47.50 -8.01
C LYS A 43 -15.17 47.32 -7.22
N LEU A 44 -14.08 47.90 -7.71
CA LEU A 44 -12.80 47.88 -7.00
C LEU A 44 -12.86 48.74 -5.74
N LYS A 45 -13.47 49.94 -5.85
CA LYS A 45 -13.70 50.86 -4.73
C LYS A 45 -14.68 50.23 -3.72
N GLU A 46 -15.81 49.67 -4.19
CA GLU A 46 -16.78 48.97 -3.35
C GLU A 46 -16.12 47.86 -2.52
N HIS A 47 -15.31 47.04 -3.17
CA HIS A 47 -14.56 45.97 -2.45
C HIS A 47 -13.57 46.56 -1.43
N LEU A 48 -12.90 47.66 -1.75
CA LEU A 48 -11.97 48.30 -0.80
C LEU A 48 -12.73 48.85 0.40
N THR A 49 -13.86 49.52 0.23
CA THR A 49 -14.61 50.15 1.31
C THR A 49 -15.47 49.17 2.12
N SER A 50 -15.96 48.07 1.52
CA SER A 50 -16.80 47.10 2.20
C SER A 50 -16.03 45.95 2.89
N VAL A 51 -14.93 45.52 2.29
CA VAL A 51 -14.16 44.37 2.78
C VAL A 51 -12.92 44.82 3.56
N HIS A 52 -12.38 45.99 3.24
CA HIS A 52 -11.16 46.52 3.84
C HIS A 52 -11.30 48.02 4.22
N PRO A 53 -12.29 48.36 5.03
CA PRO A 53 -12.56 49.74 5.40
C PRO A 53 -11.35 50.40 6.08
N GLU A 54 -10.52 49.64 6.77
CA GLU A 54 -9.27 50.10 7.40
C GLU A 54 -8.25 50.60 6.40
N ASN A 55 -8.31 50.19 5.15
CA ASN A 55 -7.38 50.59 4.08
C ASN A 55 -8.03 51.59 3.08
N ALA A 56 -9.26 52.04 3.34
CA ALA A 56 -9.97 52.94 2.41
C ALA A 56 -9.35 54.32 2.25
N SER A 57 -8.61 54.77 3.28
CA SER A 57 -7.87 56.02 3.36
C SER A 57 -6.37 55.91 3.00
N ASP A 58 -5.89 54.69 2.68
CA ASP A 58 -4.50 54.43 2.35
C ASP A 58 -4.05 55.23 1.10
N SER A 59 -2.85 55.80 1.13
CA SER A 59 -2.27 56.47 -0.04
C SER A 59 -1.85 55.48 -1.12
N VAL A 60 -1.79 55.93 -2.36
CA VAL A 60 -1.32 55.13 -3.51
C VAL A 60 0.10 54.58 -3.27
N ASP A 61 0.97 55.36 -2.59
CA ASP A 61 2.33 54.96 -2.29
C ASP A 61 2.37 53.81 -1.29
N LEU A 62 1.44 53.77 -0.33
CA LEU A 62 1.30 52.66 0.60
C LEU A 62 0.85 51.39 -0.14
N PHE A 63 -0.08 51.48 -1.08
CA PHE A 63 -0.46 50.38 -1.94
C PHE A 63 0.69 49.93 -2.85
N ARG A 64 1.55 50.85 -3.31
CA ARG A 64 2.75 50.50 -4.08
C ARG A 64 3.77 49.75 -3.23
N ALA A 65 3.98 50.18 -1.99
CA ALA A 65 4.84 49.49 -1.03
C ALA A 65 4.29 48.09 -0.67
N LYS A 66 2.97 47.98 -0.45
CA LYS A 66 2.29 46.67 -0.22
C LYS A 66 2.41 45.74 -1.43
N LYS A 67 2.31 46.26 -2.66
CA LYS A 67 2.55 45.52 -3.91
C LYS A 67 3.99 45.02 -3.98
N ALA A 68 4.98 45.89 -3.77
CA ALA A 68 6.39 45.50 -3.79
C ALA A 68 6.72 44.43 -2.74
N ARG A 69 6.13 44.53 -1.53
CA ARG A 69 6.27 43.54 -0.48
C ARG A 69 5.62 42.19 -0.87
N PHE A 70 4.45 42.20 -1.50
CA PHE A 70 3.79 41.01 -2.00
C PHE A 70 4.59 40.33 -3.12
N GLU A 71 5.14 41.10 -4.06
CA GLU A 71 5.98 40.59 -5.14
C GLU A 71 7.32 40.04 -4.59
N LYS A 72 7.87 40.64 -3.55
CA LYS A 72 9.11 40.20 -2.87
C LYS A 72 8.90 39.00 -1.97
N ALA A 73 7.75 38.90 -1.29
CA ALA A 73 7.37 37.72 -0.49
C ALA A 73 7.16 36.49 -1.34
N GLY A 74 6.86 36.65 -2.62
CA GLY A 74 6.69 35.55 -3.55
C GLY A 74 5.33 34.88 -3.45
N THR A 75 4.95 34.22 -4.52
CA THR A 75 3.81 33.29 -4.53
C THR A 75 4.23 31.95 -3.93
N LEU A 76 3.30 31.15 -3.45
CA LEU A 76 3.56 29.79 -2.94
C LEU A 76 4.57 28.99 -3.79
N PRO A 77 4.58 29.07 -5.14
CA PRO A 77 5.63 28.48 -5.97
C PRO A 77 7.05 29.01 -5.70
N LYS A 78 7.22 30.31 -5.45
CA LYS A 78 8.53 30.92 -5.15
C LYS A 78 9.02 30.60 -3.74
N LEU A 79 8.11 30.29 -2.82
CA LEU A 79 8.41 29.83 -1.46
C LEU A 79 8.67 28.31 -1.37
N GLY A 80 8.83 27.63 -2.50
CA GLY A 80 9.04 26.17 -2.53
C GLY A 80 7.76 25.32 -2.49
N PHE A 81 6.60 25.96 -2.40
CA PHE A 81 5.28 25.31 -2.51
C PHE A 81 4.76 25.25 -3.96
N ALA A 82 5.66 25.21 -4.95
CA ALA A 82 5.26 24.89 -6.31
C ALA A 82 4.66 23.48 -6.33
N PRO A 83 3.54 23.22 -7.04
CA PRO A 83 3.15 21.86 -7.31
C PRO A 83 4.35 21.17 -7.94
N THR A 84 4.81 20.10 -7.31
CA THR A 84 5.92 19.27 -7.80
C THR A 84 5.70 19.06 -9.29
N GLN A 85 6.69 19.34 -10.13
CA GLN A 85 6.54 19.17 -11.56
C GLN A 85 6.03 17.75 -11.82
N LYS A 86 5.00 17.60 -12.64
CA LYS A 86 4.31 16.34 -12.90
C LYS A 86 5.28 15.14 -13.03
N PRO A 87 6.44 15.24 -13.72
CA PRO A 87 7.44 14.18 -13.77
C PRO A 87 8.07 13.82 -12.42
N CYS A 88 8.34 14.80 -11.55
CA CYS A 88 8.91 14.54 -10.23
C CYS A 88 7.91 13.85 -9.29
N LEU A 89 6.64 14.22 -9.39
CA LEU A 89 5.56 13.56 -8.66
C LEU A 89 5.41 12.12 -9.12
N GLU A 90 5.33 11.89 -10.43
CA GLU A 90 5.22 10.55 -11.00
C GLU A 90 6.42 9.68 -10.63
N ALA A 91 7.64 10.23 -10.68
CA ALA A 91 8.84 9.51 -10.27
C ALA A 91 8.78 9.08 -8.80
N SER A 92 8.30 9.95 -7.89
CA SER A 92 8.18 9.59 -6.47
C SER A 92 7.18 8.45 -6.24
N TYR A 93 6.05 8.42 -6.94
CA TYR A 93 5.11 7.30 -6.88
C TYR A 93 5.68 6.01 -7.45
N LYS A 94 6.40 6.07 -8.58
CA LYS A 94 7.05 4.89 -9.16
C LYS A 94 8.10 4.28 -8.23
N VAL A 95 8.88 5.13 -7.56
CA VAL A 95 9.88 4.68 -6.55
C VAL A 95 9.16 4.06 -5.36
N ALA A 96 8.15 4.72 -4.79
CA ALA A 96 7.37 4.22 -3.68
C ALA A 96 6.71 2.86 -4.00
N TYR A 97 6.11 2.72 -5.17
CA TYR A 97 5.53 1.46 -5.65
C TYR A 97 6.58 0.34 -5.75
N ARG A 98 7.78 0.63 -6.29
CA ARG A 98 8.86 -0.38 -6.39
C ARG A 98 9.35 -0.81 -5.01
N ILE A 99 9.52 0.11 -4.07
CA ILE A 99 9.91 -0.17 -2.69
C ILE A 99 8.87 -1.09 -2.03
N ALA A 100 7.58 -0.74 -2.11
CA ALA A 100 6.49 -1.54 -1.55
C ALA A 100 6.41 -2.93 -2.19
N LYS A 101 6.47 -3.01 -3.54
CA LYS A 101 6.44 -4.27 -4.28
C LYS A 101 7.60 -5.21 -3.91
N GLN A 102 8.76 -4.66 -3.59
CA GLN A 102 9.93 -5.41 -3.15
C GLN A 102 9.91 -5.72 -1.64
N LYS A 103 8.84 -5.35 -0.93
CA LYS A 103 8.70 -5.55 0.52
C LYS A 103 9.86 -4.97 1.32
N LYS A 104 10.37 -3.80 0.90
CA LYS A 104 11.47 -3.11 1.56
C LYS A 104 10.94 -1.99 2.45
N PRO A 105 11.64 -1.63 3.53
CA PRO A 105 11.28 -0.47 4.35
C PRO A 105 11.22 0.81 3.52
N HIS A 106 10.24 1.67 3.77
CA HIS A 106 10.08 2.93 3.04
C HIS A 106 11.28 3.88 3.21
N THR A 107 12.00 3.75 4.32
CA THR A 107 13.20 4.53 4.66
C THR A 107 14.31 4.42 3.61
N ILE A 108 14.39 3.33 2.85
CA ILE A 108 15.41 3.17 1.79
C ILE A 108 15.24 4.18 0.65
N GLY A 109 14.08 4.80 0.50
CA GLY A 109 13.87 5.88 -0.47
C GLY A 109 14.82 7.04 -0.23
N GLU A 110 14.98 7.44 1.02
CA GLU A 110 15.85 8.52 1.45
C GLU A 110 17.30 8.08 1.66
N THR A 111 17.51 6.92 2.31
CA THR A 111 18.83 6.48 2.76
C THR A 111 19.65 5.77 1.68
N LEU A 112 19.02 5.23 0.65
CA LEU A 112 19.69 4.47 -0.41
C LEU A 112 19.35 5.00 -1.81
N VAL A 113 18.05 5.02 -2.16
CA VAL A 113 17.64 5.30 -3.55
C VAL A 113 18.04 6.71 -3.97
N LYS A 114 17.77 7.72 -3.14
CA LYS A 114 18.08 9.13 -3.44
C LYS A 114 19.58 9.39 -3.53
N PRO A 115 20.43 9.00 -2.56
CA PRO A 115 21.87 9.14 -2.68
C PRO A 115 22.45 8.47 -3.91
N CYS A 116 22.14 7.22 -4.16
CA CYS A 116 22.63 6.50 -5.36
C CYS A 116 22.22 7.19 -6.67
N ALA A 117 20.97 7.67 -6.77
CA ALA A 117 20.50 8.37 -7.95
C ALA A 117 21.26 9.70 -8.16
N LEU A 118 21.56 10.44 -7.10
CA LEU A 118 22.32 11.69 -7.16
C LEU A 118 23.75 11.46 -7.63
N GLU A 119 24.43 10.46 -7.07
CA GLU A 119 25.81 10.12 -7.44
C GLU A 119 25.90 9.63 -8.89
N MET A 120 25.04 8.70 -9.29
CA MET A 120 25.04 8.18 -10.68
C MET A 120 24.76 9.29 -11.69
N VAL A 121 23.79 10.16 -11.43
CA VAL A 121 23.43 11.24 -12.37
C VAL A 121 24.52 12.31 -12.41
N GLU A 122 25.16 12.61 -11.30
CA GLU A 122 26.30 13.54 -11.29
C GLU A 122 27.45 13.05 -12.17
N LEU A 123 27.85 11.79 -12.01
CA LEU A 123 28.96 11.20 -12.75
C LEU A 123 28.68 11.04 -14.25
N VAL A 124 27.44 10.64 -14.60
CA VAL A 124 27.10 10.31 -16.01
C VAL A 124 26.53 11.51 -16.76
N CYS A 125 25.74 12.36 -16.11
CA CYS A 125 24.96 13.44 -16.73
C CYS A 125 25.38 14.84 -16.30
N GLY A 126 26.21 14.95 -15.26
CA GLY A 126 26.73 16.23 -14.75
C GLY A 126 25.82 16.93 -13.73
N LEU A 127 26.35 17.99 -13.13
CA LEU A 127 25.76 18.71 -11.99
C LEU A 127 24.37 19.30 -12.23
N GLU A 128 24.10 19.77 -13.46
CA GLU A 128 22.78 20.36 -13.77
C GLU A 128 21.66 19.31 -13.71
N GLN A 129 21.92 18.10 -14.16
CA GLN A 129 20.93 17.03 -14.06
C GLN A 129 20.78 16.52 -12.63
N ARG A 130 21.89 16.48 -11.86
CA ARG A 130 21.86 16.18 -10.42
C ARG A 130 20.93 17.12 -9.65
N LYS A 131 20.93 18.42 -9.94
CA LYS A 131 20.02 19.40 -9.31
C LYS A 131 18.56 19.05 -9.56
N LYS A 132 18.20 18.56 -10.75
CA LYS A 132 16.83 18.13 -11.07
C LYS A 132 16.42 16.89 -10.26
N ILE A 133 17.33 15.92 -10.12
CA ILE A 133 17.08 14.72 -9.30
C ILE A 133 17.02 15.07 -7.80
N ALA A 134 17.83 16.03 -7.33
CA ALA A 134 17.79 16.47 -5.94
C ALA A 134 16.40 17.01 -5.52
N ALA A 135 15.66 17.60 -6.46
CA ALA A 135 14.30 18.09 -6.26
C ALA A 135 13.24 16.98 -6.14
N LEU A 136 13.58 15.71 -6.43
CA LEU A 136 12.65 14.60 -6.25
C LEU A 136 12.28 14.41 -4.78
N PRO A 137 10.99 14.39 -4.45
CA PRO A 137 10.53 14.22 -3.08
C PRO A 137 10.57 12.73 -2.70
N LEU A 138 11.70 12.28 -2.15
CA LEU A 138 11.96 10.89 -1.72
C LEU A 138 12.31 10.79 -0.23
N SER A 139 11.86 11.74 0.61
CA SER A 139 11.99 11.62 2.06
C SER A 139 11.13 10.48 2.61
N ASN A 140 11.46 10.01 3.80
CA ASN A 140 10.74 8.93 4.47
C ASN A 140 9.23 9.19 4.52
N ASP A 141 8.81 10.37 4.97
CA ASP A 141 7.41 10.73 5.09
C ASP A 141 6.71 10.77 3.74
N VAL A 142 7.40 11.28 2.70
CA VAL A 142 6.83 11.31 1.34
C VAL A 142 6.67 9.90 0.80
N ILE A 143 7.66 9.03 0.91
CA ILE A 143 7.55 7.64 0.44
C ILE A 143 6.45 6.91 1.19
N HIS A 144 6.37 7.06 2.52
CA HIS A 144 5.29 6.51 3.31
C HIS A 144 3.92 7.00 2.82
N SER A 145 3.73 8.31 2.68
CA SER A 145 2.48 8.89 2.17
C SER A 145 2.11 8.36 0.79
N ARG A 146 3.09 8.23 -0.14
CA ARG A 146 2.83 7.66 -1.48
C ARG A 146 2.40 6.20 -1.43
N ILE A 147 2.98 5.41 -0.53
CA ILE A 147 2.56 4.01 -0.33
C ILE A 147 1.12 3.95 0.20
N VAL A 148 0.77 4.80 1.16
CA VAL A 148 -0.60 4.91 1.70
C VAL A 148 -1.60 5.36 0.62
N ASP A 149 -1.24 6.35 -0.21
CA ASP A 149 -2.08 6.81 -1.32
C ASP A 149 -2.33 5.67 -2.33
N ILE A 150 -1.28 4.91 -2.69
CA ILE A 150 -1.39 3.76 -3.60
C ILE A 150 -2.30 2.70 -3.00
N PHE A 151 -2.09 2.35 -1.72
CA PHE A 151 -2.92 1.38 -1.01
C PHE A 151 -4.39 1.81 -0.99
N SER A 152 -4.66 3.06 -0.61
CA SER A 152 -6.02 3.61 -0.55
C SER A 152 -6.72 3.59 -1.91
N ASN A 153 -5.98 3.88 -2.99
CA ASN A 153 -6.51 3.83 -4.34
C ASN A 153 -6.82 2.38 -4.78
N ILE A 154 -5.93 1.42 -4.49
CA ILE A 154 -6.15 -0.01 -4.79
C ILE A 154 -7.36 -0.51 -4.01
N LEU A 155 -7.43 -0.22 -2.71
CA LEU A 155 -8.56 -0.63 -1.87
C LEU A 155 -9.89 -0.06 -2.39
N LYS A 156 -9.91 1.22 -2.78
CA LYS A 156 -11.10 1.84 -3.36
C LYS A 156 -11.55 1.11 -4.62
N GLN A 157 -10.64 0.80 -5.55
CA GLN A 157 -10.96 0.04 -6.76
C GLN A 157 -11.51 -1.35 -6.43
N LEU A 158 -10.88 -2.05 -5.48
CA LEU A 158 -11.34 -3.35 -5.02
C LEU A 158 -12.76 -3.30 -4.44
N MET A 159 -13.06 -2.30 -3.60
CA MET A 159 -14.40 -2.14 -3.03
C MET A 159 -15.45 -1.78 -4.09
N GLU A 160 -15.09 -0.97 -5.09
CA GLU A 160 -15.95 -0.67 -6.25
C GLU A 160 -16.23 -1.93 -7.08
N GLU A 161 -15.22 -2.78 -7.32
CA GLU A 161 -15.39 -4.05 -8.02
C GLU A 161 -16.25 -5.04 -7.21
N LEU A 162 -16.05 -5.14 -5.89
CA LEU A 162 -16.87 -5.97 -5.00
C LEU A 162 -18.34 -5.50 -4.97
N ALA A 163 -18.58 -4.20 -5.03
CA ALA A 163 -19.94 -3.66 -5.06
C ALA A 163 -20.63 -3.88 -6.42
N ALA A 164 -19.86 -3.96 -7.50
CA ALA A 164 -20.37 -4.14 -8.86
C ALA A 164 -20.55 -5.61 -9.24
N THR A 165 -20.01 -6.57 -8.46
CA THR A 165 -20.15 -7.99 -8.79
C THR A 165 -21.61 -8.45 -8.71
N PRO A 166 -22.11 -9.20 -9.72
CA PRO A 166 -23.48 -9.73 -9.69
C PRO A 166 -23.64 -10.97 -8.79
N PHE A 167 -22.55 -11.53 -8.33
CA PHE A 167 -22.53 -12.74 -7.50
C PHE A 167 -22.01 -12.45 -6.10
N PRO A 168 -22.42 -13.22 -5.09
CA PRO A 168 -21.82 -13.14 -3.77
C PRO A 168 -20.31 -13.41 -3.84
N PHE A 169 -19.53 -12.63 -3.09
CA PHE A 169 -18.09 -12.85 -2.99
C PHE A 169 -17.75 -13.92 -1.94
N ASN A 170 -16.54 -14.44 -2.02
CA ASN A 170 -16.00 -15.38 -1.05
C ASN A 170 -14.92 -14.68 -0.22
N MET A 171 -14.87 -14.96 1.07
CA MET A 171 -13.88 -14.41 2.00
C MET A 171 -13.06 -15.54 2.63
N GLN A 172 -11.76 -15.37 2.65
CA GLN A 172 -10.83 -16.26 3.33
C GLN A 172 -10.08 -15.50 4.41
N LEU A 173 -10.05 -16.05 5.61
CA LEU A 173 -9.31 -15.49 6.74
C LEU A 173 -8.23 -16.47 7.18
N ASP A 174 -7.10 -15.89 7.59
CA ASP A 174 -5.97 -16.60 8.19
C ASP A 174 -5.35 -15.74 9.29
N GLU A 175 -4.87 -16.39 10.35
CA GLU A 175 -4.16 -15.72 11.44
C GLU A 175 -2.67 -16.05 11.34
N THR A 176 -1.84 -15.03 11.47
CA THR A 176 -0.39 -15.19 11.51
C THR A 176 0.21 -14.33 12.61
N THR A 177 1.40 -14.68 13.07
CA THR A 177 2.14 -13.88 14.04
C THR A 177 3.32 -13.21 13.34
N ASP A 178 3.45 -11.90 13.51
CA ASP A 178 4.56 -11.16 12.95
C ASP A 178 5.86 -11.31 13.76
N VAL A 179 6.94 -10.68 13.28
CA VAL A 179 8.26 -10.73 13.96
C VAL A 179 8.28 -10.04 15.32
N SER A 180 7.27 -9.20 15.60
CA SER A 180 7.07 -8.51 16.88
C SER A 180 6.16 -9.28 17.82
N GLN A 181 5.82 -10.53 17.48
CA GLN A 181 4.89 -11.40 18.21
C GLN A 181 3.47 -10.85 18.32
N CYS A 182 3.09 -9.96 17.41
CA CYS A 182 1.70 -9.48 17.27
C CYS A 182 0.92 -10.42 16.33
N SER A 183 -0.24 -10.91 16.80
CA SER A 183 -1.16 -11.66 15.94
C SER A 183 -1.79 -10.73 14.92
N GLN A 184 -1.77 -11.15 13.65
CA GLN A 184 -2.29 -10.40 12.51
C GLN A 184 -3.41 -11.20 11.85
N LEU A 185 -4.55 -10.57 11.63
CA LEU A 185 -5.65 -11.13 10.85
C LEU A 185 -5.46 -10.75 9.38
N LEU A 186 -5.25 -11.72 8.53
CA LEU A 186 -5.20 -11.53 7.07
C LEU A 186 -6.52 -11.92 6.45
N VAL A 187 -7.05 -11.06 5.59
CA VAL A 187 -8.29 -11.32 4.87
C VAL A 187 -8.07 -11.18 3.37
N PHE A 188 -8.51 -12.20 2.65
CA PHE A 188 -8.52 -12.25 1.20
C PHE A 188 -9.95 -12.40 0.70
N VAL A 189 -10.21 -11.91 -0.50
CA VAL A 189 -11.51 -12.04 -1.17
C VAL A 189 -11.33 -12.67 -2.54
N ARG A 190 -12.32 -13.50 -2.91
CA ARG A 190 -12.45 -14.06 -4.26
C ARG A 190 -13.81 -13.67 -4.80
N TYR A 191 -13.86 -13.08 -5.97
CA TYR A 191 -15.08 -12.58 -6.59
C TYR A 191 -14.99 -12.64 -8.11
N MET A 192 -16.11 -12.46 -8.78
CA MET A 192 -16.17 -12.39 -10.25
C MET A 192 -16.22 -10.94 -10.69
N HIS A 193 -15.34 -10.56 -11.61
CA HIS A 193 -15.33 -9.24 -12.24
C HIS A 193 -14.93 -9.37 -13.70
N ALA A 194 -15.69 -8.74 -14.61
CA ALA A 194 -15.46 -8.79 -16.07
C ALA A 194 -15.23 -10.22 -16.59
N ASP A 195 -16.12 -11.14 -16.22
CA ASP A 195 -16.10 -12.58 -16.58
C ASP A 195 -14.85 -13.36 -16.14
N ALA A 196 -14.06 -12.80 -15.23
CA ALA A 196 -12.91 -13.46 -14.64
C ALA A 196 -13.03 -13.57 -13.12
N ILE A 197 -12.51 -14.68 -12.58
CA ILE A 197 -12.37 -14.84 -11.13
C ILE A 197 -11.12 -14.07 -10.70
N LYS A 198 -11.30 -13.15 -9.76
CA LYS A 198 -10.21 -12.42 -9.11
C LYS A 198 -10.03 -12.90 -7.67
N GLU A 199 -8.80 -12.94 -7.23
CA GLU A 199 -8.38 -13.19 -5.85
C GLU A 199 -7.50 -12.03 -5.40
N GLU A 200 -7.96 -11.30 -4.38
CA GLU A 200 -7.29 -10.10 -3.94
C GLU A 200 -7.12 -10.11 -2.42
N PHE A 201 -6.02 -9.53 -1.97
CA PHE A 201 -5.79 -9.21 -0.56
C PHE A 201 -6.68 -8.03 -0.18
N LEU A 202 -7.46 -8.18 0.89
CA LEU A 202 -8.37 -7.14 1.34
C LEU A 202 -7.75 -6.27 2.43
N PHE A 203 -7.33 -6.88 3.54
CA PHE A 203 -6.66 -6.17 4.64
C PHE A 203 -5.83 -7.11 5.54
N CYS A 204 -4.95 -6.50 6.31
CA CYS A 204 -4.24 -7.09 7.43
C CYS A 204 -4.38 -6.16 8.64
N GLU A 205 -4.97 -6.66 9.72
CA GLU A 205 -5.18 -5.87 10.93
C GLU A 205 -4.66 -6.63 12.16
N PRO A 206 -4.03 -5.94 13.12
CA PRO A 206 -3.53 -6.59 14.32
C PRO A 206 -4.67 -6.99 15.25
N LEU A 207 -4.56 -8.18 15.85
CA LEU A 207 -5.37 -8.65 16.97
C LEU A 207 -4.67 -8.23 18.27
N LEU A 208 -5.09 -7.10 18.85
CA LEU A 208 -4.32 -6.41 19.89
C LEU A 208 -4.40 -7.09 21.27
N GLU A 209 -5.53 -7.68 21.61
CA GLU A 209 -5.74 -8.26 22.95
C GLU A 209 -5.86 -9.77 22.91
N THR A 210 -6.88 -10.28 22.22
CA THR A 210 -7.12 -11.72 22.10
C THR A 210 -7.40 -12.12 20.65
N THR A 211 -7.30 -13.42 20.39
CA THR A 211 -7.63 -13.99 19.06
C THR A 211 -8.97 -14.73 19.11
N LYS A 212 -9.93 -14.23 19.90
CA LYS A 212 -11.24 -14.82 20.01
C LYS A 212 -12.11 -14.49 18.79
N ALA A 213 -13.07 -15.32 18.53
CA ALA A 213 -14.04 -15.15 17.45
C ALA A 213 -14.72 -13.78 17.41
N ILE A 214 -15.03 -13.22 18.57
CA ILE A 214 -15.67 -11.92 18.69
C ILE A 214 -14.75 -10.77 18.23
N ASP A 215 -13.47 -10.82 18.59
CA ASP A 215 -12.48 -9.82 18.21
C ASP A 215 -12.29 -9.81 16.69
N ILE A 216 -12.24 -11.02 16.09
CA ILE A 216 -12.18 -11.19 14.63
C ILE A 216 -13.41 -10.59 13.95
N LEU A 217 -14.62 -10.85 14.51
CA LEU A 217 -15.87 -10.32 13.95
C LEU A 217 -15.92 -8.79 14.06
N GLU A 218 -15.47 -8.22 15.16
CA GLU A 218 -15.39 -6.76 15.35
C GLU A 218 -14.44 -6.10 14.33
N ILE A 219 -13.28 -6.69 14.08
CA ILE A 219 -12.34 -6.18 13.07
C ILE A 219 -12.97 -6.21 11.68
N VAL A 220 -13.58 -7.35 11.30
CA VAL A 220 -14.24 -7.48 9.99
C VAL A 220 -15.39 -6.49 9.85
N ASN A 221 -16.26 -6.37 10.87
CA ASN A 221 -17.36 -5.41 10.89
C ASN A 221 -16.86 -3.97 10.79
N SER A 222 -15.83 -3.61 11.56
CA SER A 222 -15.23 -2.26 11.56
C SER A 222 -14.62 -1.91 10.21
N PHE A 223 -13.92 -2.86 9.58
CA PHE A 223 -13.34 -2.66 8.25
C PHE A 223 -14.44 -2.35 7.22
N PHE A 224 -15.44 -3.19 7.09
CA PHE A 224 -16.50 -2.99 6.10
C PHE A 224 -17.40 -1.78 6.40
N ALA A 225 -17.61 -1.45 7.67
CA ALA A 225 -18.32 -0.24 8.06
C ALA A 225 -17.58 1.03 7.57
N LYS A 226 -16.26 1.09 7.71
CA LYS A 226 -15.41 2.18 7.16
C LYS A 226 -15.54 2.31 5.64
N GLN A 227 -15.80 1.21 4.94
CA GLN A 227 -15.99 1.20 3.48
C GLN A 227 -17.45 1.38 3.06
N SER A 228 -18.39 1.55 4.00
CA SER A 228 -19.83 1.65 3.75
C SER A 228 -20.38 0.47 2.91
N PHE A 229 -19.86 -0.73 3.14
CA PHE A 229 -20.19 -1.95 2.39
C PHE A 229 -20.86 -2.99 3.31
N ASP A 230 -22.06 -3.45 2.93
CA ASP A 230 -22.76 -4.52 3.65
C ASP A 230 -22.24 -5.90 3.21
N TRP A 231 -21.15 -6.33 3.85
CA TRP A 231 -20.51 -7.60 3.53
C TRP A 231 -21.38 -8.82 3.88
N LYS A 232 -22.22 -8.73 4.91
CA LYS A 232 -23.06 -9.84 5.37
C LYS A 232 -24.09 -10.26 4.31
N LYS A 233 -24.66 -9.28 3.62
CA LYS A 233 -25.60 -9.49 2.54
C LYS A 233 -24.94 -10.06 1.29
N ASN A 234 -23.70 -9.66 1.02
CA ASN A 234 -23.01 -9.98 -0.21
C ASN A 234 -22.03 -11.15 -0.08
N LEU A 235 -21.83 -11.70 1.12
CA LEU A 235 -20.95 -12.86 1.34
C LEU A 235 -21.66 -14.17 0.98
N GLY A 236 -21.03 -14.96 0.11
CA GLY A 236 -21.48 -16.29 -0.26
C GLY A 236 -20.78 -17.41 0.50
N THR A 237 -19.44 -17.34 0.56
CA THR A 237 -18.64 -18.40 1.20
C THR A 237 -17.60 -17.78 2.14
N LEU A 238 -17.43 -18.42 3.28
CA LEU A 238 -16.41 -18.14 4.26
C LEU A 238 -15.46 -19.34 4.36
N CYS A 239 -14.16 -19.11 4.12
CA CYS A 239 -13.11 -20.12 4.26
C CYS A 239 -12.16 -19.73 5.39
N THR A 240 -11.96 -20.62 6.34
CA THR A 240 -11.03 -20.43 7.46
C THR A 240 -10.22 -21.71 7.71
N ASP A 241 -9.24 -21.63 8.58
CA ASP A 241 -8.58 -22.81 9.14
C ASP A 241 -9.51 -23.57 10.11
N GLY A 242 -8.99 -24.65 10.70
CA GLY A 242 -9.75 -25.49 11.63
C GLY A 242 -9.62 -25.08 13.11
N ALA A 243 -9.08 -23.91 13.43
CA ALA A 243 -8.93 -23.45 14.81
C ALA A 243 -10.30 -23.33 15.53
N PRO A 244 -10.37 -23.63 16.84
CA PRO A 244 -11.63 -23.50 17.58
C PRO A 244 -12.21 -22.06 17.55
N ALA A 245 -11.34 -21.04 17.55
CA ALA A 245 -11.77 -19.65 17.40
C ALA A 245 -12.44 -19.38 16.04
N MET A 246 -12.06 -20.12 15.00
CA MET A 246 -12.61 -19.96 13.65
C MET A 246 -13.84 -20.86 13.40
N LEU A 247 -13.76 -22.18 13.67
CA LEU A 247 -14.79 -23.16 13.32
C LEU A 247 -15.54 -23.75 14.53
N GLY A 248 -15.36 -23.23 15.75
CA GLY A 248 -16.10 -23.68 16.92
C GLY A 248 -17.62 -23.61 16.69
N ASN A 249 -18.34 -24.69 16.98
CA ASN A 249 -19.75 -24.88 16.59
C ASN A 249 -20.73 -23.84 17.19
N THR A 250 -20.43 -23.30 18.37
CA THR A 250 -21.33 -22.39 19.09
C THR A 250 -20.85 -20.96 19.16
N SER A 251 -19.56 -20.77 19.34
CA SER A 251 -18.92 -19.48 19.60
C SER A 251 -17.73 -19.16 18.69
N GLY A 252 -17.42 -20.01 17.70
CA GLY A 252 -16.43 -19.73 16.69
C GLY A 252 -16.88 -18.63 15.71
N PHE A 253 -15.93 -17.99 15.05
CA PHE A 253 -16.19 -16.91 14.09
C PHE A 253 -17.23 -17.31 13.03
N ALA A 254 -17.09 -18.51 12.45
CA ALA A 254 -18.07 -19.04 11.49
C ALA A 254 -19.49 -19.15 12.04
N ALA A 255 -19.62 -19.56 13.32
CA ALA A 255 -20.93 -19.64 13.98
C ALA A 255 -21.53 -18.25 14.23
N LEU A 256 -20.70 -17.25 14.59
CA LEU A 256 -21.13 -15.87 14.74
C LEU A 256 -21.56 -15.27 13.40
N VAL A 257 -20.80 -15.50 12.33
CA VAL A 257 -21.15 -15.07 10.96
C VAL A 257 -22.47 -15.68 10.52
N LYS A 258 -22.70 -16.97 10.75
CA LYS A 258 -23.97 -17.65 10.39
C LYS A 258 -25.18 -17.13 11.12
N LYS A 259 -25.03 -16.60 12.34
CA LYS A 259 -26.14 -15.96 13.06
C LYS A 259 -26.61 -14.68 12.38
N GLU A 260 -25.66 -13.93 11.78
CA GLU A 260 -25.93 -12.63 11.13
C GLU A 260 -26.17 -12.77 9.62
N ALA A 261 -25.60 -13.80 9.00
CA ALA A 261 -25.69 -14.12 7.57
C ALA A 261 -25.91 -15.62 7.34
N PRO A 262 -27.15 -16.14 7.54
CA PRO A 262 -27.46 -17.58 7.48
C PRO A 262 -27.18 -18.24 6.14
N GLN A 263 -27.20 -17.47 5.04
CA GLN A 263 -26.94 -17.93 3.68
C GLN A 263 -25.48 -18.33 3.44
N VAL A 264 -24.55 -17.89 4.30
CA VAL A 264 -23.12 -18.10 4.09
C VAL A 264 -22.74 -19.57 4.21
N ILE A 265 -22.05 -20.08 3.19
CA ILE A 265 -21.47 -21.43 3.19
C ILE A 265 -20.10 -21.35 3.85
N VAL A 266 -19.92 -22.06 4.97
CA VAL A 266 -18.64 -22.14 5.65
C VAL A 266 -17.85 -23.35 5.16
N THR A 267 -16.60 -23.13 4.79
CA THR A 267 -15.68 -24.17 4.34
C THR A 267 -14.39 -24.15 5.19
N HIS A 268 -13.91 -25.33 5.51
CA HIS A 268 -12.59 -25.47 6.13
C HIS A 268 -11.52 -25.49 5.04
N CYS A 269 -10.46 -24.72 5.22
CA CYS A 269 -9.34 -24.61 4.30
C CYS A 269 -8.86 -26.00 3.85
N PHE A 270 -8.85 -26.24 2.54
CA PHE A 270 -8.45 -27.53 1.97
C PHE A 270 -7.02 -27.91 2.37
N LEU A 271 -6.13 -26.96 2.39
CA LEU A 271 -4.75 -27.17 2.76
C LEU A 271 -4.62 -27.62 4.22
N CYS A 272 -5.37 -26.99 5.13
CA CYS A 272 -5.39 -27.38 6.55
C CYS A 272 -6.00 -28.77 6.74
N ARG A 273 -7.08 -29.09 6.00
CA ARG A 273 -7.67 -30.45 5.99
C ARG A 273 -6.71 -31.49 5.48
N HIS A 274 -5.96 -31.21 4.41
CA HIS A 274 -4.93 -32.09 3.91
C HIS A 274 -3.82 -32.35 4.96
N ALA A 275 -3.39 -31.30 5.68
CA ALA A 275 -2.43 -31.44 6.77
C ALA A 275 -2.97 -32.36 7.88
N LEU A 276 -4.24 -32.20 8.26
CA LEU A 276 -4.91 -33.06 9.24
C LEU A 276 -5.01 -34.51 8.74
N ALA A 277 -5.43 -34.71 7.48
CA ALA A 277 -5.48 -36.04 6.89
C ALA A 277 -4.11 -36.74 6.87
N SER A 278 -3.03 -36.00 6.66
CA SER A 278 -1.67 -36.57 6.69
C SER A 278 -1.23 -37.06 8.08
N LYS A 279 -1.92 -36.67 9.16
CA LYS A 279 -1.70 -37.18 10.50
C LYS A 279 -2.32 -38.57 10.74
N THR A 280 -3.26 -38.99 9.89
CA THR A 280 -3.94 -40.29 9.97
C THR A 280 -3.31 -41.37 9.09
N LEU A 281 -2.10 -41.13 8.58
CA LEU A 281 -1.36 -42.11 7.80
C LEU A 281 -1.11 -43.39 8.62
N PRO A 282 -1.12 -44.58 7.99
CA PRO A 282 -0.69 -45.82 8.60
C PRO A 282 0.69 -45.70 9.26
N ALA A 283 0.90 -46.40 10.36
CA ALA A 283 2.12 -46.31 11.18
C ALA A 283 3.41 -46.43 10.35
N ILE A 284 3.46 -47.39 9.43
CA ILE A 284 4.61 -47.62 8.53
C ILE A 284 4.92 -46.37 7.68
N LEU A 285 3.88 -45.77 7.04
CA LEU A 285 4.07 -44.59 6.19
C LEU A 285 4.46 -43.36 7.03
N LYS A 286 3.94 -43.25 8.24
CA LYS A 286 4.29 -42.20 9.17
C LYS A 286 5.76 -42.31 9.62
N GLU A 287 6.24 -43.53 9.85
CA GLU A 287 7.64 -43.81 10.21
C GLU A 287 8.59 -43.46 9.05
N VAL A 288 8.27 -43.89 7.83
CA VAL A 288 9.06 -43.55 6.62
C VAL A 288 9.12 -42.04 6.41
N LEU A 289 8.00 -41.35 6.53
CA LEU A 289 7.94 -39.88 6.42
C LEU A 289 8.78 -39.19 7.50
N SER A 290 8.64 -39.64 8.75
CA SER A 290 9.41 -39.10 9.89
C SER A 290 10.90 -39.31 9.71
N THR A 291 11.30 -40.49 9.26
CA THR A 291 12.71 -40.82 9.00
C THR A 291 13.27 -39.96 7.86
N GLY A 292 12.56 -39.84 6.74
CA GLY A 292 12.96 -38.99 5.62
C GLY A 292 13.12 -37.54 6.04
N VAL A 293 12.20 -36.99 6.83
CA VAL A 293 12.31 -35.61 7.36
C VAL A 293 13.51 -35.47 8.30
N LYS A 294 13.78 -36.44 9.18
CA LYS A 294 14.94 -36.42 10.07
C LYS A 294 16.25 -36.40 9.30
N VAL A 295 16.39 -37.25 8.27
CA VAL A 295 17.59 -37.28 7.40
C VAL A 295 17.80 -35.94 6.69
N VAL A 296 16.77 -35.42 6.05
CA VAL A 296 16.84 -34.13 5.36
C VAL A 296 17.23 -33.00 6.32
N ASN A 297 16.57 -32.94 7.48
CA ASN A 297 16.85 -31.91 8.46
C ASN A 297 18.26 -32.05 9.07
N PHE A 298 18.75 -33.26 9.29
CA PHE A 298 20.13 -33.47 9.76
C PHE A 298 21.14 -32.87 8.78
N ILE A 299 20.96 -33.12 7.48
CA ILE A 299 21.86 -32.58 6.44
C ILE A 299 21.69 -31.06 6.28
N ARG A 300 20.46 -30.54 6.34
CA ARG A 300 20.15 -29.14 6.03
C ARG A 300 20.27 -28.18 7.20
N ALA A 301 19.99 -28.62 8.44
CA ALA A 301 19.98 -27.74 9.63
C ALA A 301 21.37 -27.23 10.00
N ARG A 302 22.42 -28.00 9.71
CA ARG A 302 23.81 -27.61 10.01
C ARG A 302 24.50 -27.10 8.74
N ALA A 303 24.98 -25.86 8.78
CA ALA A 303 25.64 -25.23 7.66
C ALA A 303 26.83 -26.02 7.12
N VAL A 304 27.57 -26.72 7.99
CA VAL A 304 28.70 -27.57 7.62
C VAL A 304 28.21 -28.77 6.82
N ASN A 305 27.26 -29.54 7.36
CA ASN A 305 26.71 -30.73 6.71
C ASN A 305 26.16 -30.38 5.34
N HIS A 306 25.42 -29.27 5.25
CA HIS A 306 24.85 -28.78 3.99
C HIS A 306 25.93 -28.47 2.95
N ARG A 307 27.04 -27.81 3.32
CA ARG A 307 28.12 -27.50 2.37
C ARG A 307 28.87 -28.74 1.93
N VAL A 308 29.14 -29.66 2.88
CA VAL A 308 29.83 -30.93 2.56
C VAL A 308 28.96 -31.78 1.65
N TYR A 309 27.68 -31.93 1.98
CA TYR A 309 26.71 -32.65 1.14
C TYR A 309 26.60 -32.03 -0.27
N LYS A 310 26.44 -30.73 -0.39
CA LYS A 310 26.40 -30.05 -1.69
C LYS A 310 27.62 -30.32 -2.56
N ARG A 311 28.82 -30.27 -1.95
CA ARG A 311 30.07 -30.59 -2.64
C ARG A 311 30.13 -32.05 -3.08
N PHE A 312 29.68 -32.95 -2.23
CA PHE A 312 29.64 -34.38 -2.49
C PHE A 312 28.69 -34.70 -3.66
N VAL A 313 27.45 -34.23 -3.60
CA VAL A 313 26.45 -34.44 -4.64
C VAL A 313 26.89 -33.89 -6.00
N LYS A 314 27.53 -32.72 -6.00
CA LYS A 314 28.10 -32.14 -7.21
C LYS A 314 29.22 -33.03 -7.85
N LYS A 315 30.02 -33.66 -7.00
CA LYS A 315 31.05 -34.62 -7.48
C LYS A 315 30.43 -35.90 -8.07
N MET A 316 29.27 -36.29 -7.55
CA MET A 316 28.51 -37.44 -8.05
C MET A 316 27.78 -37.16 -9.39
N GLY A 317 27.71 -35.88 -9.82
CA GLY A 317 27.06 -35.51 -11.08
C GLY A 317 25.53 -35.58 -11.01
N ALA A 318 24.94 -35.51 -9.82
CA ALA A 318 23.49 -35.55 -9.66
C ALA A 318 22.79 -34.32 -10.27
N GLU A 319 21.57 -34.50 -10.73
CA GLU A 319 20.75 -33.43 -11.33
C GLU A 319 20.47 -32.29 -10.33
N TYR A 320 20.33 -32.62 -9.04
CA TYR A 320 20.02 -31.65 -8.00
C TYR A 320 21.14 -31.58 -6.97
N GLU A 321 21.58 -30.37 -6.64
CA GLU A 321 22.68 -30.15 -5.70
C GLU A 321 22.26 -30.09 -4.22
N VAL A 322 20.94 -29.98 -3.92
CA VAL A 322 20.46 -29.72 -2.57
C VAL A 322 19.15 -30.44 -2.23
N LEU A 323 19.03 -30.87 -0.97
CA LEU A 323 17.78 -31.31 -0.37
C LEU A 323 16.91 -30.11 0.03
N LEU A 324 15.59 -30.29 0.08
CA LEU A 324 14.63 -29.26 0.48
C LEU A 324 14.39 -29.32 1.98
N TYR A 325 14.63 -28.22 2.71
CA TYR A 325 14.43 -28.15 4.16
C TYR A 325 12.95 -28.26 4.54
N HIS A 326 12.64 -28.99 5.61
CA HIS A 326 11.29 -29.11 6.16
C HIS A 326 11.14 -28.37 7.47
N THR A 327 10.07 -27.58 7.57
CA THR A 327 9.57 -27.01 8.82
C THR A 327 8.14 -27.48 9.05
N GLU A 328 7.75 -27.67 10.31
CA GLU A 328 6.39 -28.15 10.65
C GLU A 328 5.30 -27.22 10.14
N VAL A 329 5.56 -25.92 10.11
CA VAL A 329 4.64 -24.90 9.60
C VAL A 329 4.46 -24.92 8.06
N ARG A 330 5.35 -25.62 7.34
CA ARG A 330 5.30 -25.75 5.86
C ARG A 330 5.00 -27.18 5.43
N TRP A 331 3.98 -27.76 5.97
CA TRP A 331 3.60 -29.16 5.77
C TRP A 331 3.33 -29.56 4.31
N LEU A 332 2.93 -28.63 3.42
CA LEU A 332 2.84 -28.88 1.95
C LEU A 332 4.20 -29.24 1.34
N SER A 333 5.30 -28.88 1.95
CA SER A 333 6.63 -29.23 1.45
C SER A 333 6.98 -30.72 1.58
N ARG A 334 6.23 -31.49 2.38
CA ARG A 334 6.50 -32.92 2.66
C ARG A 334 6.57 -33.75 1.38
N GLY A 335 5.62 -33.59 0.47
CA GLY A 335 5.62 -34.31 -0.81
C GLY A 335 6.82 -34.00 -1.68
N GLN A 336 7.18 -32.72 -1.79
CA GLN A 336 8.36 -32.29 -2.56
C GLN A 336 9.67 -32.74 -1.91
N ILE A 337 9.74 -32.75 -0.58
CA ILE A 337 10.90 -33.22 0.16
C ILE A 337 11.12 -34.71 -0.09
N LEU A 338 10.07 -35.52 0.02
CA LEU A 338 10.15 -36.96 -0.25
C LEU A 338 10.52 -37.21 -1.71
N LYS A 339 9.93 -36.49 -2.66
CA LYS A 339 10.32 -36.59 -4.07
C LYS A 339 11.81 -36.30 -4.25
N ARG A 340 12.31 -35.18 -3.70
CA ARG A 340 13.72 -34.80 -3.77
C ARG A 340 14.63 -35.81 -3.05
N LEU A 341 14.16 -36.40 -1.94
CA LEU A 341 14.91 -37.43 -1.22
C LEU A 341 15.02 -38.71 -2.05
N ILE A 342 13.95 -39.07 -2.78
CA ILE A 342 13.98 -40.24 -3.69
C ILE A 342 14.88 -39.98 -4.89
N GLU A 343 14.85 -38.78 -5.47
CA GLU A 343 15.72 -38.38 -6.57
C GLU A 343 17.20 -38.44 -6.18
N LEU A 344 17.54 -38.11 -4.93
CA LEU A 344 18.90 -38.08 -4.39
C LEU A 344 19.19 -39.26 -3.44
N ARG A 345 18.43 -40.36 -3.55
CA ARG A 345 18.55 -41.50 -2.60
C ARG A 345 19.92 -42.14 -2.60
N ALA A 346 20.58 -42.23 -3.76
CA ALA A 346 21.91 -42.82 -3.89
C ALA A 346 22.94 -41.96 -3.18
N GLU A 347 22.88 -40.64 -3.41
CA GLU A 347 23.79 -39.67 -2.78
C GLU A 347 23.58 -39.56 -1.28
N VAL A 348 22.33 -39.63 -0.82
CA VAL A 348 21.99 -39.61 0.63
C VAL A 348 22.45 -40.87 1.33
N SER A 349 22.36 -42.01 0.64
CA SER A 349 22.82 -43.31 1.23
C SER A 349 24.33 -43.42 1.34
N LEU A 350 25.08 -42.73 0.49
CA LEU A 350 26.54 -42.72 0.48
C LEU A 350 27.15 -41.61 1.34
N PHE A 351 26.35 -40.61 1.72
CA PHE A 351 26.78 -39.46 2.54
C PHE A 351 26.70 -39.78 4.03
#